data_80c5851d933056e6b072465913b63aee
#
_entry.id   80c5851d933056e6b072465913b63aee
#
_cell.length_a   1.000
_cell.length_b   1.000
_cell.length_c   1.000
_cell.angle_alpha   90.00
_cell.angle_beta   90.00
_cell.angle_gamma   90.00
#
_symmetry.space_group_name_H-M   'P 1'
#
loop_
_entity.id
_entity.type
_entity.pdbx_description
1 polymer ?
#
loop_
_entity_poly.entity_id
_entity_poly.type
_entity_poly.pdbx_seq_one_letter_code
_entity_poly.pdbx_strand_id
1 'polypeptide(L)'
;MLPEVPGVLSAAQAEQTALAIAAVQRPDGCIPWEDGRHADPWNHVEAAMALDVAGRHAAAAKAYEWLVRRQRADGSWAASYRNGRVEDAFTDANFCAYAATGLWHHFLATGDRDFLSRSWPTLERAVECVLSLQRPGGEIWWARDTLGRPWPGALLSSCSCIHKSLECAIAVATRLGRPRPRWEEARRALRAALRSRSTAFEPKDRWAMDWYYPVLGGAVRGPDARARLAGRWTEFVVEGLGVRCVADRDWVTVAESCELVLTLDALGRSHEARTVFGWLRRLRTPTGLYWTGVTFPDGERWPLERPTWTSAAVLLAADALCGVNRTAHLFQHPERAHGGHLLELARGQGAPEHVPRRLPSLSGIGEDVVDDEEAASA
;
A
#
# COMPACT_ATOMS: atom_id res chain seq x y z
N MET A 1 4.76 4.11 17.80
CA MET A 1 3.56 3.75 18.61
C MET A 1 2.72 2.80 17.79
N LEU A 2 2.17 1.72 18.39
CA LEU A 2 1.29 0.80 17.65
C LEU A 2 0.00 1.52 17.22
N PRO A 3 -0.49 1.28 15.99
CA PRO A 3 -1.72 1.90 15.55
C PRO A 3 -2.92 1.32 16.30
N GLU A 4 -3.86 2.21 16.64
CA GLU A 4 -5.13 1.84 17.27
C GLU A 4 -6.27 2.61 16.61
N VAL A 5 -7.30 1.90 16.16
CA VAL A 5 -8.51 2.49 15.62
C VAL A 5 -9.66 2.11 16.55
N PRO A 6 -10.16 3.05 17.38
CA PRO A 6 -11.16 2.77 18.40
C PRO A 6 -12.37 2.00 17.85
N GLY A 7 -12.76 0.92 18.53
CA GLY A 7 -13.89 0.05 18.15
C GLY A 7 -13.63 -0.89 16.96
N VAL A 8 -12.44 -0.80 16.31
CA VAL A 8 -12.11 -1.60 15.11
C VAL A 8 -10.86 -2.45 15.32
N LEU A 9 -9.74 -1.84 15.71
CA LEU A 9 -8.46 -2.51 15.92
C LEU A 9 -7.76 -1.93 17.14
N SER A 10 -7.56 -2.73 18.19
CA SER A 10 -6.78 -2.30 19.35
C SER A 10 -5.27 -2.40 19.10
N ALA A 11 -4.46 -1.68 19.86
CA ALA A 11 -3.00 -1.78 19.81
C ALA A 11 -2.50 -3.22 20.02
N ALA A 12 -3.10 -3.97 20.93
CA ALA A 12 -2.78 -5.39 21.16
C ALA A 12 -3.11 -6.26 19.94
N GLN A 13 -4.20 -5.99 19.25
CA GLN A 13 -4.56 -6.69 18.01
C GLN A 13 -3.60 -6.33 16.86
N ALA A 14 -3.19 -5.07 16.75
CA ALA A 14 -2.18 -4.63 15.78
C ALA A 14 -0.84 -5.32 16.03
N GLU A 15 -0.41 -5.40 17.29
CA GLU A 15 0.80 -6.14 17.67
C GLU A 15 0.70 -7.63 17.32
N GLN A 16 -0.42 -8.27 17.64
CA GLN A 16 -0.63 -9.68 17.31
C GLN A 16 -0.56 -9.91 15.78
N THR A 17 -1.13 -9.00 14.98
CA THR A 17 -1.04 -9.07 13.51
C THR A 17 0.40 -8.96 13.02
N ALA A 18 1.17 -8.01 13.57
CA ALA A 18 2.59 -7.86 13.23
C ALA A 18 3.44 -9.07 13.65
N LEU A 19 3.13 -9.65 14.82
CA LEU A 19 3.78 -10.90 15.27
C LEU A 19 3.49 -12.06 14.34
N ALA A 20 2.25 -12.19 13.87
CA ALA A 20 1.87 -13.23 12.92
C ALA A 20 2.58 -13.08 11.56
N ILE A 21 2.75 -11.84 11.07
CA ILE A 21 3.56 -11.57 9.87
C ILE A 21 5.03 -11.93 10.13
N ALA A 22 5.60 -11.51 11.26
CA ALA A 22 6.99 -11.80 11.60
C ALA A 22 7.26 -13.32 11.75
N ALA A 23 6.28 -14.09 12.23
CA ALA A 23 6.41 -15.53 12.42
C ALA A 23 6.61 -16.32 11.12
N VAL A 24 6.13 -15.79 9.97
CA VAL A 24 6.34 -16.41 8.65
C VAL A 24 7.58 -15.88 7.94
N GLN A 25 8.26 -14.87 8.49
CA GLN A 25 9.51 -14.39 7.94
C GLN A 25 10.60 -15.47 8.02
N ARG A 26 11.21 -15.78 6.89
CA ARG A 26 12.30 -16.77 6.80
C ARG A 26 13.60 -16.26 7.40
N PRO A 27 14.53 -17.15 7.77
CA PRO A 27 15.84 -16.75 8.33
C PRO A 27 16.64 -15.83 7.40
N ASP A 28 16.46 -15.95 6.07
CA ASP A 28 17.10 -15.10 5.07
C ASP A 28 16.42 -13.73 4.92
N GLY A 29 15.35 -13.44 5.68
CA GLY A 29 14.61 -12.18 5.66
C GLY A 29 13.42 -12.15 4.72
N CYS A 30 13.24 -13.16 3.86
CA CYS A 30 12.09 -13.25 2.96
C CYS A 30 10.78 -13.35 3.73
N ILE A 31 9.79 -12.55 3.34
CA ILE A 31 8.42 -12.67 3.85
C ILE A 31 7.57 -13.23 2.70
N PRO A 32 7.11 -14.48 2.78
CA PRO A 32 6.29 -15.09 1.73
C PRO A 32 4.83 -14.63 1.81
N TRP A 33 4.08 -14.94 0.76
CA TRP A 33 2.61 -14.78 0.68
C TRP A 33 1.91 -15.42 1.90
N GLU A 34 2.19 -16.66 2.16
CA GLU A 34 1.88 -17.44 3.37
C GLU A 34 3.05 -18.38 3.65
N ASP A 35 3.05 -19.02 4.81
CA ASP A 35 4.06 -20.03 5.11
C ASP A 35 4.07 -21.14 4.05
N GLY A 36 5.27 -21.48 3.57
CA GLY A 36 5.47 -22.46 2.49
C GLY A 36 5.05 -22.01 1.08
N ARG A 37 4.45 -20.83 0.92
CA ARG A 37 4.06 -20.28 -0.39
C ARG A 37 5.19 -19.45 -1.02
N HIS A 38 4.89 -18.89 -2.19
CA HIS A 38 5.80 -17.98 -2.90
C HIS A 38 5.96 -16.64 -2.17
N ALA A 39 6.97 -15.90 -2.57
CA ALA A 39 7.15 -14.49 -2.27
C ALA A 39 7.37 -13.74 -3.57
N ASP A 40 6.80 -12.56 -3.70
CA ASP A 40 7.12 -11.59 -4.74
C ASP A 40 7.60 -10.29 -4.10
N PRO A 41 8.32 -9.45 -4.84
CA PRO A 41 8.91 -8.24 -4.27
C PRO A 41 7.89 -7.24 -3.72
N TRP A 42 6.71 -7.13 -4.34
CA TRP A 42 5.70 -6.15 -3.96
C TRP A 42 5.05 -6.51 -2.62
N ASN A 43 4.50 -7.71 -2.49
CA ASN A 43 3.86 -8.19 -1.26
C ASN A 43 4.86 -8.28 -0.10
N HIS A 44 6.11 -8.65 -0.41
CA HIS A 44 7.21 -8.68 0.54
C HIS A 44 7.50 -7.29 1.14
N VAL A 45 7.51 -6.24 0.31
CA VAL A 45 7.70 -4.85 0.75
C VAL A 45 6.53 -4.38 1.61
N GLU A 46 5.29 -4.67 1.23
CA GLU A 46 4.10 -4.36 2.03
C GLU A 46 4.21 -4.95 3.44
N ALA A 47 4.57 -6.23 3.52
CA ALA A 47 4.74 -6.91 4.80
C ALA A 47 5.88 -6.29 5.63
N ALA A 48 6.99 -5.88 4.99
CA ALA A 48 8.09 -5.19 5.66
C ALA A 48 7.67 -3.81 6.20
N MET A 49 6.88 -3.05 5.43
CA MET A 49 6.33 -1.76 5.87
C MET A 49 5.42 -1.94 7.09
N ALA A 50 4.59 -2.97 7.13
CA ALA A 50 3.75 -3.27 8.29
C ALA A 50 4.55 -3.63 9.55
N LEU A 51 5.68 -4.33 9.40
CA LEU A 51 6.61 -4.58 10.50
C LEU A 51 7.20 -3.27 11.04
N ASP A 52 7.52 -2.32 10.16
CA ASP A 52 7.98 -0.99 10.57
C ASP A 52 6.91 -0.21 11.35
N VAL A 53 5.66 -0.22 10.88
CA VAL A 53 4.52 0.38 11.60
C VAL A 53 4.40 -0.16 13.02
N ALA A 54 4.65 -1.45 13.20
CA ALA A 54 4.61 -2.10 14.51
C ALA A 54 5.91 -1.96 15.33
N GLY A 55 6.88 -1.15 14.89
CA GLY A 55 8.16 -0.95 15.58
C GLY A 55 9.12 -2.15 15.48
N ARG A 56 8.85 -3.12 14.60
CA ARG A 56 9.70 -4.32 14.39
C ARG A 56 10.77 -4.05 13.33
N HIS A 57 11.49 -2.93 13.51
CA HIS A 57 12.44 -2.40 12.52
C HIS A 57 13.56 -3.38 12.14
N ALA A 58 14.03 -4.21 13.10
CA ALA A 58 15.04 -5.21 12.79
C ALA A 58 14.53 -6.30 11.82
N ALA A 59 13.27 -6.70 11.93
CA ALA A 59 12.65 -7.65 11.00
C ALA A 59 12.40 -6.99 9.63
N ALA A 60 11.93 -5.75 9.60
CA ALA A 60 11.79 -4.97 8.37
C ALA A 60 13.14 -4.78 7.66
N ALA A 61 14.20 -4.41 8.39
CA ALA A 61 15.55 -4.27 7.83
C ALA A 61 16.04 -5.58 7.18
N LYS A 62 15.84 -6.74 7.82
CA LYS A 62 16.17 -8.05 7.22
C LYS A 62 15.41 -8.31 5.92
N ALA A 63 14.14 -7.86 5.83
CA ALA A 63 13.37 -8.00 4.61
C ALA A 63 13.96 -7.13 3.48
N TYR A 64 14.29 -5.87 3.73
CA TYR A 64 14.96 -5.03 2.74
C TYR A 64 16.35 -5.53 2.36
N GLU A 65 17.13 -6.10 3.29
CA GLU A 65 18.40 -6.75 2.98
C GLU A 65 18.22 -7.97 2.08
N TRP A 66 17.10 -8.70 2.22
CA TRP A 66 16.78 -9.79 1.30
C TRP A 66 16.61 -9.26 -0.14
N LEU A 67 15.90 -8.14 -0.34
CA LEU A 67 15.81 -7.48 -1.65
C LEU A 67 17.19 -7.11 -2.20
N VAL A 68 18.06 -6.50 -1.38
CA VAL A 68 19.41 -6.13 -1.79
C VAL A 68 20.18 -7.36 -2.31
N ARG A 69 20.10 -8.48 -1.60
CA ARG A 69 20.78 -9.72 -1.99
C ARG A 69 20.18 -10.41 -3.22
N ARG A 70 18.90 -10.20 -3.48
CA ARG A 70 18.17 -10.85 -4.60
C ARG A 70 18.11 -10.01 -5.86
N GLN A 71 18.58 -8.76 -5.81
CA GLN A 71 18.60 -7.90 -6.99
C GLN A 71 19.52 -8.49 -8.07
N ARG A 72 19.01 -8.54 -9.29
CA ARG A 72 19.78 -8.94 -10.47
C ARG A 72 20.73 -7.83 -10.92
N ALA A 73 21.70 -8.17 -11.76
CA ALA A 73 22.69 -7.23 -12.28
C ALA A 73 22.06 -6.06 -13.06
N ASP A 74 20.92 -6.31 -13.72
CA ASP A 74 20.16 -5.32 -14.48
C ASP A 74 19.23 -4.44 -13.60
N GLY A 75 19.31 -4.57 -12.28
CA GLY A 75 18.53 -3.80 -11.30
C GLY A 75 17.14 -4.38 -11.00
N SER A 76 16.75 -5.45 -11.68
CA SER A 76 15.43 -6.07 -11.50
C SER A 76 15.41 -7.15 -10.42
N TRP A 77 14.20 -7.64 -10.14
CA TRP A 77 13.94 -8.90 -9.42
C TRP A 77 13.12 -9.84 -10.30
N ALA A 78 13.15 -11.13 -9.95
CA ALA A 78 12.20 -12.10 -10.48
C ALA A 78 10.79 -11.78 -9.97
N ALA A 79 9.77 -12.13 -10.75
CA ALA A 79 8.38 -11.91 -10.38
C ALA A 79 7.98 -12.75 -9.15
N SER A 80 8.49 -13.97 -9.02
CA SER A 80 8.24 -14.76 -7.79
C SER A 80 9.41 -15.66 -7.41
N TYR A 81 9.44 -16.00 -6.11
CA TYR A 81 10.42 -16.86 -5.47
C TYR A 81 9.71 -17.88 -4.59
N ARG A 82 10.14 -19.14 -4.64
CA ARG A 82 9.69 -20.19 -3.73
C ARG A 82 10.88 -20.96 -3.15
N ASN A 83 10.89 -21.14 -1.82
CA ASN A 83 11.96 -21.84 -1.13
C ASN A 83 13.38 -21.34 -1.46
N GLY A 84 13.52 -20.00 -1.57
CA GLY A 84 14.80 -19.36 -1.88
C GLY A 84 15.24 -19.46 -3.35
N ARG A 85 14.45 -20.07 -4.23
CA ARG A 85 14.72 -20.17 -5.67
C ARG A 85 13.75 -19.28 -6.45
N VAL A 86 14.17 -18.85 -7.63
CA VAL A 86 13.28 -18.18 -8.59
C VAL A 86 12.23 -19.18 -9.06
N GLU A 87 10.95 -18.82 -8.92
CA GLU A 87 9.82 -19.61 -9.40
C GLU A 87 9.34 -19.07 -10.76
N ASP A 88 9.14 -17.74 -10.85
CA ASP A 88 8.85 -17.07 -12.11
C ASP A 88 9.87 -15.96 -12.37
N ALA A 89 10.53 -16.04 -13.51
CA ALA A 89 11.73 -15.28 -13.79
C ALA A 89 11.52 -13.98 -14.58
N PHE A 90 10.31 -13.68 -15.08
CA PHE A 90 10.07 -12.41 -15.73
C PHE A 90 10.26 -11.22 -14.78
N THR A 91 10.36 -10.02 -15.30
CA THR A 91 10.49 -8.79 -14.52
C THR A 91 9.17 -8.03 -14.58
N ASP A 92 8.57 -7.74 -13.43
CA ASP A 92 7.46 -6.79 -13.29
C ASP A 92 8.01 -5.41 -12.90
N ALA A 93 7.64 -4.38 -13.66
CA ALA A 93 8.13 -3.02 -13.46
C ALA A 93 7.64 -2.42 -12.12
N ASN A 94 6.40 -2.70 -11.73
CA ASN A 94 5.84 -2.21 -10.49
C ASN A 94 6.51 -2.86 -9.28
N PHE A 95 6.77 -4.17 -9.34
CA PHE A 95 7.49 -4.88 -8.28
C PHE A 95 8.89 -4.31 -8.07
N CYS A 96 9.58 -3.95 -9.16
CA CYS A 96 10.89 -3.32 -9.08
C CYS A 96 10.82 -1.90 -8.49
N ALA A 97 9.83 -1.11 -8.90
CA ALA A 97 9.66 0.26 -8.41
C ALA A 97 9.33 0.31 -6.91
N TYR A 98 8.54 -0.65 -6.41
CA TYR A 98 7.97 -0.60 -5.06
C TYR A 98 9.02 -0.70 -3.95
N ALA A 99 10.20 -1.22 -4.25
CA ALA A 99 11.36 -1.17 -3.36
C ALA A 99 11.67 0.27 -2.89
N ALA A 100 11.44 1.28 -3.73
CA ALA A 100 11.62 2.69 -3.37
C ALA A 100 10.63 3.15 -2.30
N THR A 101 9.37 2.72 -2.41
CA THR A 101 8.31 3.02 -1.44
C THR A 101 8.67 2.42 -0.07
N GLY A 102 9.08 1.15 -0.05
CA GLY A 102 9.48 0.48 1.18
C GLY A 102 10.71 1.10 1.84
N LEU A 103 11.76 1.39 1.09
CA LEU A 103 12.98 2.00 1.64
C LEU A 103 12.72 3.40 2.21
N TRP A 104 11.89 4.20 1.55
CA TRP A 104 11.48 5.50 2.07
C TRP A 104 10.62 5.35 3.33
N HIS A 105 9.67 4.40 3.34
CA HIS A 105 8.85 4.09 4.51
C HIS A 105 9.72 3.67 5.71
N HIS A 106 10.68 2.78 5.51
CA HIS A 106 11.63 2.36 6.55
C HIS A 106 12.41 3.56 7.12
N PHE A 107 12.87 4.47 6.26
CA PHE A 107 13.53 5.69 6.71
C PHE A 107 12.57 6.59 7.51
N LEU A 108 11.31 6.73 7.10
CA LEU A 108 10.32 7.49 7.88
C LEU A 108 10.08 6.89 9.26
N ALA A 109 10.08 5.55 9.35
CA ALA A 109 9.89 4.81 10.59
C ALA A 109 11.09 4.92 11.55
N THR A 110 12.31 4.82 11.01
CA THR A 110 13.54 4.64 11.81
C THR A 110 14.42 5.88 11.89
N GLY A 111 14.39 6.74 10.87
CA GLY A 111 15.37 7.81 10.69
C GLY A 111 16.77 7.32 10.29
N ASP A 112 16.97 6.02 10.04
CA ASP A 112 18.29 5.42 9.75
C ASP A 112 18.79 5.83 8.36
N ARG A 113 19.60 6.90 8.35
CA ARG A 113 20.22 7.43 7.14
C ARG A 113 21.32 6.51 6.60
N ASP A 114 22.00 5.78 7.47
CA ASP A 114 23.07 4.88 7.07
C ASP A 114 22.51 3.67 6.33
N PHE A 115 21.41 3.10 6.84
CA PHE A 115 20.67 2.07 6.11
C PHE A 115 20.22 2.56 4.73
N LEU A 116 19.62 3.75 4.67
CA LEU A 116 19.18 4.35 3.41
C LEU A 116 20.35 4.54 2.44
N SER A 117 21.51 4.99 2.94
CA SER A 117 22.73 5.19 2.14
C SER A 117 23.30 3.88 1.60
N ARG A 118 23.32 2.81 2.42
CA ARG A 118 23.74 1.48 1.98
C ARG A 118 22.81 0.87 0.95
N SER A 119 21.52 1.17 1.03
CA SER A 119 20.50 0.67 0.09
C SER A 119 20.45 1.46 -1.22
N TRP A 120 21.11 2.62 -1.29
CA TRP A 120 21.08 3.50 -2.45
C TRP A 120 21.46 2.82 -3.78
N PRO A 121 22.55 2.04 -3.89
CA PRO A 121 22.92 1.42 -5.18
C PRO A 121 21.83 0.46 -5.69
N THR A 122 21.13 -0.22 -4.77
CA THR A 122 20.01 -1.10 -5.13
C THR A 122 18.82 -0.29 -5.63
N LEU A 123 18.45 0.78 -4.91
CA LEU A 123 17.37 1.68 -5.33
C LEU A 123 17.65 2.30 -6.70
N GLU A 124 18.86 2.83 -6.90
CA GLU A 124 19.23 3.50 -8.15
C GLU A 124 19.10 2.55 -9.35
N ARG A 125 19.65 1.33 -9.26
CA ARG A 125 19.51 0.32 -10.32
C ARG A 125 18.06 -0.09 -10.56
N ALA A 126 17.25 -0.21 -9.49
CA ALA A 126 15.84 -0.55 -9.63
C ALA A 126 15.06 0.52 -10.41
N VAL A 127 15.27 1.80 -10.07
CA VAL A 127 14.60 2.91 -10.76
C VAL A 127 15.06 2.98 -12.23
N GLU A 128 16.35 2.84 -12.52
CA GLU A 128 16.85 2.85 -13.91
C GLU A 128 16.30 1.66 -14.71
N CYS A 129 16.15 0.49 -14.10
CA CYS A 129 15.47 -0.67 -14.69
C CYS A 129 14.03 -0.32 -15.08
N VAL A 130 13.26 0.28 -14.17
CA VAL A 130 11.87 0.69 -14.42
C VAL A 130 11.79 1.75 -15.53
N LEU A 131 12.66 2.77 -15.50
CA LEU A 131 12.68 3.86 -16.47
C LEU A 131 13.13 3.39 -17.87
N SER A 132 13.83 2.26 -17.99
CA SER A 132 14.14 1.65 -19.28
C SER A 132 12.88 1.18 -20.04
N LEU A 133 11.77 0.98 -19.33
CA LEU A 133 10.48 0.59 -19.88
C LEU A 133 9.53 1.78 -20.13
N GLN A 134 9.96 3.02 -19.81
CA GLN A 134 9.15 4.21 -20.05
C GLN A 134 9.06 4.54 -21.52
N ARG A 135 7.86 4.81 -22.00
CA ARG A 135 7.57 5.15 -23.39
C ARG A 135 7.61 6.67 -23.59
N PRO A 136 7.76 7.13 -24.84
CA PRO A 136 7.72 8.57 -25.16
C PRO A 136 6.45 9.27 -24.71
N GLY A 137 5.35 8.54 -24.57
CA GLY A 137 4.07 9.04 -24.05
C GLY A 137 4.03 9.23 -22.53
N GLY A 138 5.03 8.75 -21.81
CA GLY A 138 5.17 8.84 -20.37
C GLY A 138 4.71 7.58 -19.61
N GLU A 139 3.89 6.73 -20.23
CA GLU A 139 3.48 5.44 -19.68
C GLU A 139 4.68 4.48 -19.57
N ILE A 140 4.60 3.51 -18.64
CA ILE A 140 5.63 2.50 -18.43
C ILE A 140 5.04 1.12 -18.73
N TRP A 141 5.70 0.37 -19.60
CA TRP A 141 5.31 -0.99 -19.87
C TRP A 141 5.47 -1.85 -18.60
N TRP A 142 4.50 -2.73 -18.39
CA TRP A 142 4.33 -3.41 -17.12
C TRP A 142 5.40 -4.49 -16.86
N ALA A 143 5.96 -5.12 -17.91
CA ALA A 143 6.89 -6.22 -17.73
C ALA A 143 7.89 -6.37 -18.88
N ARG A 144 8.90 -7.20 -18.65
CA ARG A 144 9.80 -7.75 -19.67
C ARG A 144 10.13 -9.21 -19.38
N ASP A 145 10.42 -9.97 -20.42
CA ASP A 145 10.84 -11.37 -20.30
C ASP A 145 12.27 -11.53 -19.77
N THR A 146 12.71 -12.78 -19.62
CA THR A 146 14.06 -13.12 -19.13
C THR A 146 15.20 -12.76 -20.09
N LEU A 147 14.89 -12.46 -21.36
CA LEU A 147 15.82 -11.95 -22.35
C LEU A 147 15.83 -10.42 -22.42
N GLY A 148 15.11 -9.75 -21.54
CA GLY A 148 14.99 -8.31 -21.48
C GLY A 148 14.04 -7.69 -22.52
N ARG A 149 13.30 -8.50 -23.29
CA ARG A 149 12.32 -8.00 -24.26
C ARG A 149 11.08 -7.52 -23.56
N PRO A 150 10.70 -6.24 -23.73
CA PRO A 150 9.49 -5.71 -23.10
C PRO A 150 8.24 -6.42 -23.60
N TRP A 151 7.30 -6.63 -22.69
CA TRP A 151 5.93 -7.02 -23.04
C TRP A 151 5.12 -5.74 -23.29
N PRO A 152 4.60 -5.54 -24.53
CA PRO A 152 3.80 -4.36 -24.84
C PRO A 152 2.58 -4.26 -23.93
N GLY A 153 2.28 -3.03 -23.53
CA GLY A 153 1.14 -2.71 -22.68
C GLY A 153 1.56 -2.04 -21.37
N ALA A 154 0.76 -1.07 -20.97
CA ALA A 154 0.89 -0.39 -19.69
C ALA A 154 -0.38 -0.62 -18.87
N LEU A 155 -0.23 -0.89 -17.57
CA LEU A 155 -1.35 -1.06 -16.65
C LEU A 155 -1.55 0.23 -15.85
N LEU A 156 -2.79 0.71 -15.75
CA LEU A 156 -3.11 1.96 -15.07
C LEU A 156 -2.75 1.89 -13.58
N SER A 157 -3.09 0.78 -12.91
CA SER A 157 -2.75 0.52 -11.51
C SER A 157 -1.24 0.47 -11.29
N SER A 158 -0.51 -0.33 -12.09
CA SER A 158 0.96 -0.42 -12.01
C SER A 158 1.63 0.94 -12.21
N CYS A 159 1.26 1.67 -13.25
CA CYS A 159 1.78 3.01 -13.52
C CYS A 159 1.47 4.01 -12.40
N SER A 160 0.32 3.89 -11.75
CA SER A 160 -0.06 4.73 -10.60
C SER A 160 0.81 4.41 -9.36
N CYS A 161 1.07 3.14 -9.11
CA CYS A 161 1.98 2.70 -8.04
C CYS A 161 3.43 3.13 -8.33
N ILE A 162 3.91 2.96 -9.58
CA ILE A 162 5.24 3.43 -10.01
C ILE A 162 5.36 4.96 -9.85
N HIS A 163 4.30 5.72 -10.12
CA HIS A 163 4.31 7.17 -9.90
C HIS A 163 4.59 7.53 -8.43
N LYS A 164 3.99 6.82 -7.46
CA LYS A 164 4.28 6.98 -6.02
C LYS A 164 5.69 6.51 -5.68
N SER A 165 6.11 5.38 -6.23
CA SER A 165 7.46 4.83 -6.01
C SER A 165 8.56 5.77 -6.52
N LEU A 166 8.36 6.44 -7.65
CA LEU A 166 9.27 7.49 -8.14
C LEU A 166 9.29 8.71 -7.21
N GLU A 167 8.15 9.09 -6.61
CA GLU A 167 8.11 10.15 -5.59
C GLU A 167 8.98 9.77 -4.39
N CYS A 168 8.86 8.54 -3.91
CA CYS A 168 9.67 8.02 -2.80
C CYS A 168 11.16 7.95 -3.17
N ALA A 169 11.49 7.47 -4.37
CA ALA A 169 12.87 7.44 -4.87
C ALA A 169 13.52 8.83 -4.93
N ILE A 170 12.77 9.82 -5.41
CA ILE A 170 13.22 11.23 -5.46
C ILE A 170 13.42 11.77 -4.02
N ALA A 171 12.53 11.42 -3.09
CA ALA A 171 12.68 11.80 -1.68
C ALA A 171 13.95 11.19 -1.07
N VAL A 172 14.25 9.92 -1.32
CA VAL A 172 15.51 9.28 -0.92
C VAL A 172 16.71 9.98 -1.54
N ALA A 173 16.69 10.24 -2.85
CA ALA A 173 17.77 10.94 -3.56
C ALA A 173 18.04 12.33 -2.95
N THR A 174 16.99 13.09 -2.68
CA THR A 174 17.06 14.41 -2.03
C THR A 174 17.66 14.29 -0.62
N ARG A 175 17.19 13.34 0.18
CA ARG A 175 17.66 13.11 1.56
C ARG A 175 19.14 12.75 1.63
N LEU A 176 19.64 12.04 0.62
CA LEU A 176 21.05 11.67 0.50
C LEU A 176 21.92 12.71 -0.19
N GLY A 177 21.35 13.82 -0.68
CA GLY A 177 22.10 14.82 -1.44
C GLY A 177 22.53 14.33 -2.84
N ARG A 178 21.76 13.43 -3.45
CA ARG A 178 22.01 12.80 -4.76
C ARG A 178 20.88 13.09 -5.74
N PRO A 179 20.59 14.36 -6.11
CA PRO A 179 19.45 14.70 -6.95
C PRO A 179 19.47 13.98 -8.30
N ARG A 180 18.29 13.62 -8.79
CA ARG A 180 18.07 12.88 -10.04
C ARG A 180 17.02 13.60 -10.90
N PRO A 181 17.36 14.69 -11.60
CA PRO A 181 16.41 15.46 -12.43
C PRO A 181 15.65 14.60 -13.43
N ARG A 182 16.32 13.59 -14.02
CA ARG A 182 15.69 12.64 -14.95
C ARG A 182 14.54 11.86 -14.29
N TRP A 183 14.64 11.51 -13.02
CA TRP A 183 13.55 10.81 -12.31
C TRP A 183 12.33 11.73 -12.09
N GLU A 184 12.59 13.02 -11.83
CA GLU A 184 11.53 14.02 -11.73
C GLU A 184 10.82 14.25 -13.06
N GLU A 185 11.57 14.29 -14.15
CA GLU A 185 11.03 14.38 -15.52
C GLU A 185 10.18 13.15 -15.87
N ALA A 186 10.72 11.97 -15.62
CA ALA A 186 10.03 10.69 -15.83
C ALA A 186 8.72 10.61 -15.06
N ARG A 187 8.73 11.00 -13.75
CA ARG A 187 7.55 11.05 -12.93
C ARG A 187 6.52 12.06 -13.44
N ARG A 188 6.96 13.24 -13.90
CA ARG A 188 6.05 14.25 -14.50
C ARG A 188 5.40 13.74 -15.78
N ALA A 189 6.16 13.10 -16.65
CA ALA A 189 5.65 12.50 -17.89
C ALA A 189 4.64 11.39 -17.59
N LEU A 190 4.95 10.50 -16.62
CA LEU A 190 4.05 9.44 -16.18
C LEU A 190 2.74 10.01 -15.60
N ARG A 191 2.82 11.06 -14.76
CA ARG A 191 1.64 11.75 -14.24
C ARG A 191 0.76 12.33 -15.35
N ALA A 192 1.38 12.94 -16.37
CA ALA A 192 0.65 13.47 -17.52
C ALA A 192 -0.11 12.35 -18.27
N ALA A 193 0.56 11.21 -18.52
CA ALA A 193 -0.08 10.04 -19.13
C ALA A 193 -1.28 9.54 -18.29
N LEU A 194 -1.10 9.36 -16.98
CA LEU A 194 -2.14 8.90 -16.06
C LEU A 194 -3.37 9.80 -16.02
N ARG A 195 -3.21 11.10 -16.28
CA ARG A 195 -4.31 12.08 -16.23
C ARG A 195 -5.04 12.26 -17.53
N SER A 196 -4.38 12.12 -18.68
CA SER A 196 -4.91 12.58 -19.95
C SER A 196 -4.84 11.58 -21.10
N ARG A 197 -4.26 10.37 -20.88
CA ARG A 197 -4.05 9.39 -21.95
C ARG A 197 -4.66 8.03 -21.60
N SER A 198 -5.97 7.97 -21.41
CA SER A 198 -6.67 6.71 -21.06
C SER A 198 -6.38 5.57 -22.04
N THR A 199 -6.21 5.88 -23.34
CA THR A 199 -5.92 4.90 -24.40
C THR A 199 -4.48 4.38 -24.38
N ALA A 200 -3.60 4.91 -23.53
CA ALA A 200 -2.24 4.41 -23.36
C ALA A 200 -2.17 3.18 -22.44
N PHE A 201 -3.27 2.85 -21.76
CA PHE A 201 -3.34 1.77 -20.80
C PHE A 201 -4.27 0.65 -21.27
N GLU A 202 -3.91 -0.59 -20.90
CA GLU A 202 -4.75 -1.75 -21.12
C GLU A 202 -6.10 -1.59 -20.42
N PRO A 203 -7.21 -2.00 -21.05
CA PRO A 203 -8.54 -1.87 -20.46
C PRO A 203 -8.74 -2.87 -19.32
N LYS A 204 -8.41 -2.46 -18.12
CA LYS A 204 -8.55 -3.24 -16.87
C LYS A 204 -9.54 -2.61 -15.89
N ASP A 205 -10.43 -1.76 -16.37
CA ASP A 205 -11.38 -0.97 -15.59
C ASP A 205 -12.36 -1.82 -14.76
N ARG A 206 -12.52 -3.11 -15.05
CA ARG A 206 -13.26 -4.03 -14.19
C ARG A 206 -12.58 -4.32 -12.85
N TRP A 207 -11.29 -3.96 -12.67
CA TRP A 207 -10.53 -4.17 -11.44
C TRP A 207 -10.57 -2.91 -10.57
N ALA A 208 -10.81 -3.07 -9.28
CA ALA A 208 -10.91 -1.95 -8.34
C ALA A 208 -9.64 -1.10 -8.28
N MET A 209 -8.47 -1.71 -8.44
CA MET A 209 -7.20 -0.99 -8.46
C MET A 209 -7.15 0.07 -9.55
N ASP A 210 -7.69 -0.17 -10.74
CA ASP A 210 -7.74 0.85 -11.80
C ASP A 210 -8.64 2.03 -11.43
N TRP A 211 -9.60 1.82 -10.52
CA TRP A 211 -10.47 2.88 -10.04
C TRP A 211 -9.76 3.82 -9.05
N TYR A 212 -9.14 3.30 -7.97
CA TYR A 212 -8.61 4.15 -6.89
C TYR A 212 -7.09 4.38 -6.94
N TYR A 213 -6.28 3.54 -7.59
CA TYR A 213 -4.82 3.68 -7.61
C TYR A 213 -4.31 5.00 -8.20
N PRO A 214 -4.92 5.60 -9.25
CA PRO A 214 -4.51 6.94 -9.73
C PRO A 214 -4.63 8.02 -8.65
N VAL A 215 -5.54 7.85 -7.69
CA VAL A 215 -5.71 8.73 -6.53
C VAL A 215 -4.72 8.34 -5.43
N LEU A 216 -4.65 7.09 -5.05
CA LEU A 216 -3.71 6.56 -4.03
C LEU A 216 -2.26 6.90 -4.39
N GLY A 217 -1.86 6.66 -5.63
CA GLY A 217 -0.54 7.00 -6.15
C GLY A 217 -0.28 8.51 -6.34
N GLY A 218 -1.29 9.37 -6.11
CA GLY A 218 -1.17 10.82 -6.13
C GLY A 218 -1.01 11.43 -7.52
N ALA A 219 -1.29 10.69 -8.60
CA ALA A 219 -1.32 11.23 -9.95
C ALA A 219 -2.56 12.08 -10.19
N VAL A 220 -3.73 11.64 -9.68
CA VAL A 220 -5.00 12.35 -9.71
C VAL A 220 -5.29 12.89 -8.30
N ARG A 221 -5.62 14.18 -8.19
CA ARG A 221 -5.79 14.88 -6.90
C ARG A 221 -6.99 15.84 -6.94
N GLY A 222 -7.37 16.37 -5.77
CA GLY A 222 -8.38 17.42 -5.63
C GLY A 222 -9.76 17.03 -6.17
N PRO A 223 -10.46 17.93 -6.89
CA PRO A 223 -11.80 17.66 -7.42
C PRO A 223 -11.86 16.44 -8.35
N ASP A 224 -10.85 16.26 -9.21
CA ASP A 224 -10.79 15.13 -10.14
C ASP A 224 -10.73 13.78 -9.40
N ALA A 225 -9.99 13.72 -8.29
CA ALA A 225 -9.89 12.52 -7.47
C ALA A 225 -11.24 12.20 -6.79
N ARG A 226 -11.92 13.23 -6.26
CA ARG A 226 -13.26 13.07 -5.66
C ARG A 226 -14.27 12.59 -6.69
N ALA A 227 -14.28 13.20 -7.87
CA ALA A 227 -15.17 12.80 -8.97
C ALA A 227 -14.89 11.36 -9.43
N ARG A 228 -13.61 10.97 -9.56
CA ARG A 228 -13.23 9.61 -9.93
C ARG A 228 -13.74 8.58 -8.93
N LEU A 229 -13.59 8.82 -7.63
CA LEU A 229 -14.10 7.90 -6.62
C LEU A 229 -15.62 7.84 -6.60
N ALA A 230 -16.30 8.98 -6.67
CA ALA A 230 -17.76 9.04 -6.67
C ALA A 230 -18.38 8.33 -7.89
N GLY A 231 -17.75 8.45 -9.07
CA GLY A 231 -18.28 7.93 -10.32
C GLY A 231 -18.45 6.42 -10.40
N ARG A 232 -17.70 5.65 -9.56
CA ARG A 232 -17.80 4.19 -9.56
C ARG A 232 -17.94 3.61 -8.14
N TRP A 233 -18.33 4.43 -7.18
CA TRP A 233 -18.46 4.02 -5.78
C TRP A 233 -19.40 2.83 -5.61
N THR A 234 -20.60 2.90 -6.15
CA THR A 234 -21.63 1.86 -6.04
C THR A 234 -21.29 0.57 -6.78
N GLU A 235 -20.36 0.63 -7.73
CA GLU A 235 -19.89 -0.53 -8.45
C GLU A 235 -18.91 -1.38 -7.61
N PHE A 236 -18.02 -0.71 -6.88
CA PHE A 236 -16.95 -1.38 -6.13
C PHE A 236 -17.22 -1.50 -4.64
N VAL A 237 -17.91 -0.56 -4.03
CA VAL A 237 -18.15 -0.59 -2.58
C VAL A 237 -19.42 -1.32 -2.26
N VAL A 238 -19.30 -2.38 -1.47
CA VAL A 238 -20.42 -3.15 -0.92
C VAL A 238 -20.56 -2.78 0.54
N GLU A 239 -21.63 -2.05 0.87
CA GLU A 239 -21.86 -1.52 2.21
C GLU A 239 -21.87 -2.63 3.26
N GLY A 240 -21.22 -2.40 4.38
CA GLY A 240 -21.06 -3.37 5.46
C GLY A 240 -20.08 -4.52 5.16
N LEU A 241 -19.56 -4.64 3.93
CA LEU A 241 -18.70 -5.75 3.52
C LEU A 241 -17.26 -5.33 3.18
N GLY A 242 -17.08 -4.36 2.28
CA GLY A 242 -15.78 -3.93 1.79
C GLY A 242 -15.81 -3.55 0.32
N VAL A 243 -14.64 -3.66 -0.33
CA VAL A 243 -14.42 -3.34 -1.75
C VAL A 243 -14.40 -4.62 -2.57
N ARG A 244 -15.14 -4.65 -3.67
CA ARG A 244 -15.01 -5.70 -4.70
C ARG A 244 -13.62 -5.59 -5.33
N CYS A 245 -12.89 -6.69 -5.40
CA CYS A 245 -11.66 -6.75 -6.19
C CYS A 245 -11.97 -6.59 -7.69
N VAL A 246 -13.07 -7.21 -8.13
CA VAL A 246 -13.54 -7.22 -9.52
C VAL A 246 -15.01 -6.84 -9.55
N ALA A 247 -15.37 -5.85 -10.38
CA ALA A 247 -16.69 -5.24 -10.42
C ALA A 247 -17.86 -6.22 -10.63
N ASP A 248 -17.65 -7.22 -11.48
CA ASP A 248 -18.63 -8.22 -11.88
C ASP A 248 -18.54 -9.53 -11.07
N ARG A 249 -17.93 -9.49 -9.88
CA ARG A 249 -17.83 -10.64 -8.97
C ARG A 249 -18.38 -10.28 -7.59
N ASP A 250 -19.19 -11.17 -7.04
CA ASP A 250 -19.74 -11.05 -5.70
C ASP A 250 -18.71 -11.47 -4.64
N TRP A 251 -17.59 -10.73 -4.61
CA TRP A 251 -16.43 -10.99 -3.78
C TRP A 251 -15.78 -9.67 -3.36
N VAL A 252 -15.64 -9.46 -2.06
CA VAL A 252 -14.93 -8.34 -1.45
C VAL A 252 -13.65 -8.80 -0.79
N THR A 253 -12.64 -7.95 -0.80
CA THR A 253 -11.30 -8.28 -0.30
C THR A 253 -10.85 -7.29 0.76
N VAL A 254 -10.04 -7.76 1.69
CA VAL A 254 -9.50 -6.95 2.79
C VAL A 254 -8.46 -5.96 2.27
N ALA A 255 -7.56 -6.40 1.41
CA ALA A 255 -6.45 -5.57 0.95
C ALA A 255 -6.95 -4.38 0.14
N GLU A 256 -7.77 -4.60 -0.90
CA GLU A 256 -8.34 -3.53 -1.72
C GLU A 256 -9.22 -2.59 -0.88
N SER A 257 -9.90 -3.11 0.14
CA SER A 257 -10.64 -2.27 1.09
C SER A 257 -9.70 -1.38 1.92
N CYS A 258 -8.55 -1.89 2.37
CA CYS A 258 -7.53 -1.12 3.07
C CYS A 258 -6.88 -0.06 2.16
N GLU A 259 -6.62 -0.39 0.91
CA GLU A 259 -6.10 0.56 -0.08
C GLU A 259 -7.11 1.68 -0.39
N LEU A 260 -8.42 1.36 -0.43
CA LEU A 260 -9.45 2.40 -0.48
C LEU A 260 -9.46 3.26 0.79
N VAL A 261 -9.24 2.68 1.98
CA VAL A 261 -9.09 3.43 3.24
C VAL A 261 -7.94 4.42 3.16
N LEU A 262 -6.76 3.99 2.68
CA LEU A 262 -5.61 4.87 2.43
C LEU A 262 -5.95 5.99 1.44
N THR A 263 -6.68 5.64 0.38
CA THR A 263 -7.12 6.59 -0.65
C THR A 263 -8.07 7.65 -0.08
N LEU A 264 -9.03 7.23 0.74
CA LEU A 264 -9.98 8.12 1.41
C LEU A 264 -9.28 9.03 2.43
N ASP A 265 -8.34 8.48 3.21
CA ASP A 265 -7.55 9.28 4.16
C ASP A 265 -6.70 10.33 3.44
N ALA A 266 -6.09 9.98 2.31
CA ALA A 266 -5.33 10.91 1.46
C ALA A 266 -6.19 12.09 0.95
N LEU A 267 -7.50 11.89 0.80
CA LEU A 267 -8.47 12.93 0.42
C LEU A 267 -9.10 13.67 1.60
N GLY A 268 -8.72 13.32 2.84
CA GLY A 268 -9.30 13.88 4.06
C GLY A 268 -10.70 13.36 4.39
N ARG A 269 -11.17 12.28 3.74
CA ARG A 269 -12.47 11.62 3.96
C ARG A 269 -12.37 10.62 5.13
N SER A 270 -11.86 11.07 6.28
CA SER A 270 -11.50 10.20 7.39
C SER A 270 -12.69 9.45 8.00
N HIS A 271 -13.91 10.01 7.97
CA HIS A 271 -15.10 9.32 8.47
C HIS A 271 -15.42 8.08 7.63
N GLU A 272 -15.48 8.24 6.32
CA GLU A 272 -15.76 7.14 5.39
C GLU A 272 -14.64 6.10 5.40
N ALA A 273 -13.38 6.54 5.50
CA ALA A 273 -12.24 5.65 5.66
C ALA A 273 -12.39 4.75 6.91
N ARG A 274 -12.78 5.33 8.05
CA ARG A 274 -13.04 4.55 9.29
C ARG A 274 -14.22 3.61 9.15
N THR A 275 -15.28 4.02 8.46
CA THR A 275 -16.45 3.19 8.20
C THR A 275 -16.08 1.95 7.39
N VAL A 276 -15.38 2.12 6.26
CA VAL A 276 -14.89 1.00 5.43
C VAL A 276 -13.95 0.10 6.23
N PHE A 277 -13.01 0.67 6.98
CA PHE A 277 -12.09 -0.09 7.81
C PHE A 277 -12.81 -0.93 8.88
N GLY A 278 -13.87 -0.40 9.46
CA GLY A 278 -14.70 -1.09 10.46
C GLY A 278 -15.35 -2.37 9.95
N TRP A 279 -15.70 -2.44 8.68
CA TRP A 279 -16.32 -3.63 8.07
C TRP A 279 -15.37 -4.82 8.03
N LEU A 280 -14.06 -4.60 8.05
CA LEU A 280 -13.05 -5.65 7.86
C LEU A 280 -12.77 -6.48 9.12
N ARG A 281 -13.14 -6.00 10.32
CA ARG A 281 -12.79 -6.65 11.60
C ARG A 281 -13.24 -8.11 11.68
N ARG A 282 -14.36 -8.47 11.02
CA ARG A 282 -14.91 -9.85 10.98
C ARG A 282 -14.04 -10.83 10.18
N LEU A 283 -13.12 -10.33 9.36
CA LEU A 283 -12.21 -11.13 8.56
C LEU A 283 -10.87 -11.39 9.25
N ARG A 284 -10.71 -10.86 10.49
CA ARG A 284 -9.56 -11.15 11.33
C ARG A 284 -9.67 -12.54 11.95
N THR A 285 -8.58 -13.30 11.90
CA THR A 285 -8.48 -14.62 12.52
C THR A 285 -8.05 -14.54 13.99
N PRO A 286 -8.24 -15.60 14.80
CA PRO A 286 -7.69 -15.65 16.16
C PRO A 286 -6.16 -15.53 16.23
N THR A 287 -5.44 -15.90 15.17
CA THR A 287 -3.97 -15.78 15.08
C THR A 287 -3.52 -14.36 14.77
N GLY A 288 -4.41 -13.45 14.39
CA GLY A 288 -4.11 -12.07 14.05
C GLY A 288 -3.97 -11.80 12.55
N LEU A 289 -3.84 -12.82 11.70
CA LEU A 289 -3.88 -12.65 10.25
C LEU A 289 -5.31 -12.40 9.76
N TYR A 290 -5.43 -11.92 8.53
CA TYR A 290 -6.70 -11.65 7.89
C TYR A 290 -6.92 -12.56 6.69
N TRP A 291 -8.17 -13.03 6.51
CA TRP A 291 -8.59 -13.69 5.29
C TRP A 291 -8.48 -12.75 4.10
N THR A 292 -8.14 -13.27 2.93
CA THR A 292 -8.09 -12.49 1.68
C THR A 292 -9.40 -11.77 1.42
N GLY A 293 -10.52 -12.49 1.53
CA GLY A 293 -11.82 -11.90 1.28
C GLY A 293 -12.98 -12.82 1.60
N VAL A 294 -14.16 -12.39 1.20
CA VAL A 294 -15.42 -13.09 1.41
C VAL A 294 -16.33 -12.91 0.19
N THR A 295 -16.95 -13.98 -0.24
CA THR A 295 -18.04 -13.94 -1.21
C THR A 295 -19.35 -13.50 -0.55
N PHE A 296 -20.31 -13.05 -1.33
CA PHE A 296 -21.65 -12.69 -0.83
C PHE A 296 -22.71 -13.07 -1.87
N PRO A 297 -23.94 -13.38 -1.47
CA PRO A 297 -24.47 -13.21 -0.11
C PRO A 297 -24.13 -14.31 0.89
N ASP A 298 -23.48 -15.42 0.45
CA ASP A 298 -23.23 -16.62 1.24
C ASP A 298 -22.23 -16.44 2.41
N GLY A 299 -21.35 -15.45 2.32
CA GLY A 299 -20.37 -15.15 3.39
C GLY A 299 -19.19 -16.12 3.44
N GLU A 300 -18.95 -16.89 2.39
CA GLU A 300 -17.86 -17.86 2.34
C GLU A 300 -16.49 -17.19 2.23
N ARG A 301 -15.48 -17.73 2.92
CA ARG A 301 -14.09 -17.25 2.83
C ARG A 301 -13.50 -17.70 1.51
N TRP A 302 -13.07 -16.73 0.68
CA TRP A 302 -12.50 -17.06 -0.62
C TRP A 302 -11.43 -16.03 -1.04
N PRO A 303 -10.29 -16.50 -1.59
CA PRO A 303 -9.75 -17.85 -1.43
C PRO A 303 -9.50 -18.20 0.04
N LEU A 304 -9.30 -19.47 0.37
CA LEU A 304 -8.98 -19.92 1.73
C LEU A 304 -7.50 -19.63 2.06
N GLU A 305 -7.13 -18.36 1.99
CA GLU A 305 -5.77 -17.84 2.19
C GLU A 305 -5.76 -16.67 3.16
N ARG A 306 -4.65 -16.51 3.87
CA ARG A 306 -4.40 -15.42 4.83
C ARG A 306 -3.05 -14.77 4.55
N PRO A 307 -2.91 -14.10 3.41
CA PRO A 307 -1.63 -13.57 2.96
C PRO A 307 -1.05 -12.56 3.96
N THR A 308 0.26 -12.55 4.08
CA THR A 308 0.98 -11.57 4.92
C THR A 308 0.72 -10.15 4.47
N TRP A 309 0.66 -9.90 3.15
CA TRP A 309 0.40 -8.58 2.60
C TRP A 309 -1.03 -8.09 2.87
N THR A 310 -2.04 -8.97 2.85
CA THR A 310 -3.41 -8.61 3.25
C THR A 310 -3.45 -8.09 4.69
N SER A 311 -2.74 -8.80 5.59
CA SER A 311 -2.62 -8.39 6.99
C SER A 311 -1.76 -7.14 7.15
N ALA A 312 -0.77 -6.95 6.27
CA ALA A 312 0.05 -5.74 6.20
C ALA A 312 -0.77 -4.52 5.80
N ALA A 313 -1.62 -4.63 4.78
CA ALA A 313 -2.51 -3.57 4.34
C ALA A 313 -3.41 -3.06 5.48
N VAL A 314 -3.86 -3.94 6.38
CA VAL A 314 -4.62 -3.56 7.58
C VAL A 314 -3.79 -2.68 8.52
N LEU A 315 -2.52 -3.03 8.77
CA LEU A 315 -1.64 -2.24 9.64
C LEU A 315 -1.31 -0.88 9.02
N LEU A 316 -1.08 -0.82 7.71
CA LEU A 316 -0.82 0.42 6.98
C LEU A 316 -2.06 1.34 6.99
N ALA A 317 -3.25 0.77 6.76
CA ALA A 317 -4.50 1.52 6.84
C ALA A 317 -4.77 2.05 8.27
N ALA A 318 -4.50 1.23 9.29
CA ALA A 318 -4.63 1.65 10.68
C ALA A 318 -3.62 2.76 11.04
N ASP A 319 -2.38 2.68 10.57
CA ASP A 319 -1.36 3.71 10.79
C ASP A 319 -1.80 5.06 10.17
N ALA A 320 -2.28 5.04 8.93
CA ALA A 320 -2.80 6.22 8.25
C ALA A 320 -3.99 6.83 9.01
N LEU A 321 -4.95 6.03 9.46
CA LEU A 321 -6.12 6.49 10.22
C LEU A 321 -5.76 7.06 11.59
N CYS A 322 -4.68 6.56 12.22
CA CYS A 322 -4.17 7.09 13.49
C CYS A 322 -3.42 8.41 13.30
N GLY A 323 -2.65 8.55 12.24
CA GLY A 323 -1.88 9.74 11.92
C GLY A 323 -0.77 10.08 12.93
N VAL A 324 -0.32 9.10 13.73
CA VAL A 324 0.64 9.32 14.83
C VAL A 324 2.08 9.14 14.37
N ASN A 325 2.34 8.12 13.58
CA ASN A 325 3.67 7.82 13.06
C ASN A 325 3.99 8.66 11.82
N ARG A 326 5.26 8.90 11.55
CA ARG A 326 5.67 9.62 10.32
C ARG A 326 5.30 8.84 9.05
N THR A 327 5.21 7.53 9.14
CA THR A 327 4.80 6.59 8.08
C THR A 327 3.34 6.78 7.66
N ALA A 328 2.47 7.18 8.57
CA ALA A 328 1.06 7.44 8.33
C ALA A 328 0.78 8.43 7.19
N HIS A 329 1.74 9.30 6.89
CA HIS A 329 1.59 10.34 5.88
C HIS A 329 2.13 9.94 4.50
N LEU A 330 2.61 8.71 4.33
CA LEU A 330 3.23 8.26 3.08
C LEU A 330 2.34 8.46 1.85
N PHE A 331 1.05 8.16 1.97
CA PHE A 331 0.09 8.27 0.87
C PHE A 331 -0.72 9.59 0.88
N GLN A 332 -0.52 10.45 1.86
CA GLN A 332 -1.22 11.74 1.91
C GLN A 332 -0.66 12.71 0.87
N HIS A 333 -1.56 13.52 0.30
CA HIS A 333 -1.23 14.49 -0.75
C HIS A 333 -1.83 15.86 -0.36
N PRO A 334 -1.16 16.67 0.48
CA PRO A 334 -1.68 17.98 0.87
C PRO A 334 -1.86 18.86 -0.37
N GLU A 335 -3.02 19.49 -0.48
CA GLU A 335 -3.41 20.32 -1.65
C GLU A 335 -2.55 21.60 -1.81
N ARG A 336 -1.73 21.96 -0.82
CA ARG A 336 -1.00 23.24 -0.73
C ARG A 336 0.48 23.20 -1.09
N ALA A 337 1.07 22.07 -1.42
CA ALA A 337 2.50 22.00 -1.69
C ALA A 337 2.79 22.04 -3.18
N HIS A 338 3.42 23.11 -3.65
CA HIS A 338 4.05 23.20 -5.00
C HIS A 338 5.29 22.29 -5.12
N GLY A 339 5.69 21.60 -4.06
CA GLY A 339 6.60 20.47 -3.99
C GLY A 339 5.91 19.34 -3.26
N GLY A 340 6.13 18.08 -3.67
CA GLY A 340 5.47 16.95 -3.01
C GLY A 340 5.79 16.91 -1.51
N HIS A 341 4.81 16.61 -0.68
CA HIS A 341 4.94 16.53 0.79
C HIS A 341 6.14 15.68 1.25
N LEU A 342 6.44 14.58 0.54
CA LEU A 342 7.60 13.75 0.82
C LEU A 342 8.92 14.48 0.59
N LEU A 343 8.98 15.42 -0.38
CA LEU A 343 10.16 16.25 -0.63
C LEU A 343 10.38 17.26 0.49
N GLU A 344 9.33 17.79 1.10
CA GLU A 344 9.42 18.67 2.27
C GLU A 344 9.97 17.92 3.48
N LEU A 345 9.47 16.72 3.75
CA LEU A 345 10.00 15.82 4.77
C LEU A 345 11.46 15.46 4.52
N ALA A 346 11.84 15.25 3.25
CA ALA A 346 13.22 14.94 2.87
C ALA A 346 14.18 16.11 3.12
N ARG A 347 13.72 17.36 3.00
CA ARG A 347 14.53 18.58 3.26
C ARG A 347 14.65 18.92 4.74
N GLY A 348 13.94 18.24 5.64
CA GLY A 348 13.88 18.57 7.06
C GLY A 348 13.09 19.84 7.38
N GLN A 349 12.37 20.41 6.40
CA GLN A 349 11.49 21.55 6.54
C GLN A 349 10.07 21.02 6.77
N GLY A 350 9.48 21.37 7.92
CA GLY A 350 8.09 21.02 8.20
C GLY A 350 7.91 19.65 8.87
N ALA A 351 8.52 19.47 10.04
CA ALA A 351 7.85 18.61 11.02
C ALA A 351 6.54 19.33 11.37
N PRO A 352 5.35 18.74 11.17
CA PRO A 352 4.15 19.36 11.69
C PRO A 352 4.35 19.48 13.20
N GLU A 353 4.24 20.70 13.75
CA GLU A 353 4.02 20.86 15.18
C GLU A 353 2.89 19.91 15.55
N HIS A 354 3.12 19.13 16.58
CA HIS A 354 2.23 18.10 17.08
C HIS A 354 0.90 18.75 17.50
N VAL A 355 0.00 18.97 16.54
CA VAL A 355 -1.39 19.28 16.85
C VAL A 355 -2.09 17.94 16.97
N PRO A 356 -2.34 17.46 18.21
CA PRO A 356 -3.12 16.24 18.38
C PRO A 356 -4.48 16.49 17.75
N ARG A 357 -4.83 15.75 16.71
CA ARG A 357 -6.21 15.71 16.20
C ARG A 357 -7.06 15.23 17.37
N ARG A 358 -7.77 16.14 18.05
CA ARG A 358 -8.78 15.80 19.04
C ARG A 358 -9.82 14.96 18.29
N LEU A 359 -9.90 13.70 18.66
CA LEU A 359 -11.01 12.83 18.25
C LEU A 359 -12.29 13.50 18.73
N PRO A 360 -13.31 13.70 17.88
CA PRO A 360 -14.62 14.10 18.38
C PRO A 360 -15.10 12.97 19.32
N SER A 361 -15.36 13.34 20.57
CA SER A 361 -15.99 12.45 21.54
C SER A 361 -17.37 12.08 21.00
N LEU A 362 -17.63 10.79 20.88
CA LEU A 362 -18.96 10.22 20.67
C LEU A 362 -19.77 10.34 21.98
N SER A 363 -20.11 11.56 22.37
CA SER A 363 -21.09 11.85 23.42
C SER A 363 -22.34 12.36 22.72
N GLY A 364 -23.30 11.49 22.50
CA GLY A 364 -24.60 11.90 21.94
C GLY A 364 -25.37 10.78 21.26
N ILE A 365 -25.41 9.58 21.85
CA ILE A 365 -26.53 8.66 21.61
C ILE A 365 -27.14 8.42 22.99
N GLY A 366 -28.32 9.00 23.20
CA GLY A 366 -29.07 8.89 24.42
C GLY A 366 -29.45 7.44 24.74
N GLU A 367 -29.30 7.15 25.99
CA GLU A 367 -29.92 5.98 26.64
C GLU A 367 -31.44 6.18 26.62
N ASP A 368 -32.14 5.40 25.78
CA ASP A 368 -33.54 5.04 26.06
C ASP A 368 -33.54 3.55 26.33
N VAL A 369 -33.34 3.25 27.62
CA VAL A 369 -33.68 1.94 28.23
C VAL A 369 -35.18 1.94 28.41
N VAL A 370 -35.90 1.09 27.69
CA VAL A 370 -37.23 0.66 28.03
C VAL A 370 -37.11 -0.77 28.59
N ASP A 371 -37.32 -0.88 29.90
CA ASP A 371 -37.60 -2.14 30.57
C ASP A 371 -38.89 -2.74 29.98
N ASP A 372 -38.82 -4.00 29.58
CA ASP A 372 -39.98 -4.91 29.57
C ASP A 372 -39.48 -6.31 29.97
N GLU A 373 -39.56 -6.57 31.27
CA GLU A 373 -39.78 -7.90 31.83
C GLU A 373 -41.29 -8.21 31.67
N GLU A 374 -41.60 -9.28 30.98
CA GLU A 374 -42.63 -10.28 31.36
C GLU A 374 -43.04 -11.09 30.12
N ALA A 375 -42.72 -12.33 30.08
CA ALA A 375 -43.65 -13.46 29.97
C ALA A 375 -42.89 -14.75 29.56
N ALA A 376 -42.69 -15.56 30.59
CA ALA A 376 -42.43 -16.97 30.45
C ALA A 376 -43.72 -17.72 30.09
N SER A 377 -43.55 -18.89 29.46
CA SER A 377 -44.48 -20.02 29.31
C SER A 377 -45.57 -19.94 28.21
N ALA A 378 -45.26 -20.64 27.11
CA ALA A 378 -45.99 -21.83 26.59
C ALA A 378 -45.15 -22.50 25.50
#